data_ccb9e0d5d443750c9127bcaf045e2ffd
#
_entry.id   ccb9e0d5d443750c9127bcaf045e2ffd
#
_cell.length_a   1.000
_cell.length_b   1.000
_cell.length_c   1.000
_cell.angle_alpha   90.00
_cell.angle_beta   90.00
_cell.angle_gamma   90.00
#
_symmetry.space_group_name_H-M   'P 1'
#
loop_
_entity.id
_entity.type
_entity.pdbx_description
1 polymer ?
#
loop_
_entity_poly.entity_id
_entity_poly.type
_entity_poly.pdbx_seq_one_letter_code
_entity_poly.pdbx_strand_id
1 'polypeptide(L)'
;MAVQAEARTTPRVRLSRDLVLRAAIQIADKSGIEALTMRNLAQQLGVEAMTVYYYVAKKDDIVNGILELVVGEIEVPSNGGDWRAALRRSAISAHQVLLRHRWACSLMMSPGRIGPARLRYMEALLGRLREAGFSANMTHHAYHALDSHILGFTMWEVGYSAGARQLPDMGAAFRRQFPVDRFPYIAEHMGEHGKKSNRSDGEFGFGLDLILDGLEKIRTNRPASRARTDTPRARPRRRPSC
;
A
#
# COMPACT_ATOMS: atom_id res chain seq x y z
N MET A 1 -4.46 58.03 -26.65
CA MET A 1 -4.04 57.46 -25.36
C MET A 1 -4.02 55.95 -25.54
N ALA A 2 -2.85 55.36 -25.65
CA ALA A 2 -2.67 53.91 -25.83
C ALA A 2 -2.50 53.31 -24.43
N VAL A 3 -3.43 52.39 -24.03
CA VAL A 3 -3.36 51.63 -22.81
C VAL A 3 -2.42 50.43 -23.08
N GLN A 4 -1.22 50.50 -22.53
CA GLN A 4 -0.29 49.35 -22.50
C GLN A 4 -0.86 48.27 -21.60
N ALA A 5 -1.20 47.11 -22.21
CA ALA A 5 -1.50 45.90 -21.46
C ALA A 5 -0.23 45.30 -20.87
N GLU A 6 -0.01 45.47 -19.59
CA GLU A 6 1.03 44.76 -18.83
C GLU A 6 0.79 43.27 -18.92
N ALA A 7 1.64 42.56 -19.65
CA ALA A 7 1.69 41.10 -19.64
C ALA A 7 2.15 40.64 -18.26
N ARG A 8 1.21 40.12 -17.44
CA ARG A 8 1.50 39.42 -16.18
C ARG A 8 2.34 38.19 -16.50
N THR A 9 3.63 38.29 -16.33
CA THR A 9 4.57 37.18 -16.36
C THR A 9 4.31 36.32 -15.11
N THR A 10 3.55 35.24 -15.27
CA THR A 10 3.45 34.20 -14.25
C THR A 10 4.86 33.66 -13.96
N PRO A 11 5.30 33.57 -12.71
CA PRO A 11 6.64 33.07 -12.40
C PRO A 11 6.77 31.65 -12.94
N ARG A 12 7.73 31.44 -13.86
CA ARG A 12 8.07 30.13 -14.41
C ARG A 12 8.59 29.27 -13.26
N VAL A 13 7.75 28.36 -12.74
CA VAL A 13 8.19 27.37 -11.74
C VAL A 13 9.33 26.57 -12.37
N ARG A 14 10.52 26.63 -11.75
CA ARG A 14 11.69 25.91 -12.22
C ARG A 14 11.42 24.40 -12.16
N LEU A 15 11.49 23.71 -13.29
CA LEU A 15 11.30 22.27 -13.35
C LEU A 15 12.33 21.57 -12.45
N SER A 16 11.86 20.57 -11.70
CA SER A 16 12.68 19.75 -10.80
C SER A 16 12.23 18.30 -10.90
N ARG A 17 13.08 17.37 -10.45
CA ARG A 17 12.72 15.95 -10.41
C ARG A 17 11.45 15.72 -9.58
N ASP A 18 11.30 16.39 -8.44
CA ASP A 18 10.09 16.30 -7.58
C ASP A 18 8.84 16.75 -8.34
N LEU A 19 8.91 17.89 -9.06
CA LEU A 19 7.78 18.37 -9.86
C LEU A 19 7.41 17.37 -10.98
N VAL A 20 8.40 16.78 -11.63
CA VAL A 20 8.20 15.75 -12.66
C VAL A 20 7.49 14.54 -12.07
N LEU A 21 7.92 14.04 -10.89
CA LEU A 21 7.30 12.89 -10.22
C LEU A 21 5.89 13.20 -9.72
N ARG A 22 5.62 14.40 -9.17
CA ARG A 22 4.26 14.81 -8.78
C ARG A 22 3.30 14.90 -9.95
N ALA A 23 3.75 15.41 -11.08
CA ALA A 23 2.95 15.42 -12.32
C ALA A 23 2.67 13.98 -12.80
N ALA A 24 3.65 13.08 -12.69
CA ALA A 24 3.48 11.68 -13.02
C ALA A 24 2.45 10.98 -12.12
N ILE A 25 2.44 11.26 -10.80
CA ILE A 25 1.41 10.77 -9.86
C ILE A 25 0.02 11.24 -10.30
N GLN A 26 -0.14 12.53 -10.65
CA GLN A 26 -1.42 13.07 -11.10
C GLN A 26 -1.95 12.37 -12.36
N ILE A 27 -1.07 12.05 -13.32
CA ILE A 27 -1.44 11.29 -14.53
C ILE A 27 -1.89 9.87 -14.12
N ALA A 28 -1.11 9.19 -13.29
CA ALA A 28 -1.39 7.83 -12.87
C ALA A 28 -2.68 7.72 -12.06
N ASP A 29 -2.96 8.69 -11.18
CA ASP A 29 -4.19 8.73 -10.36
C ASP A 29 -5.43 8.98 -11.21
N LYS A 30 -5.31 9.87 -12.21
CA LYS A 30 -6.44 10.24 -13.07
C LYS A 30 -6.75 9.20 -14.13
N SER A 31 -5.73 8.61 -14.74
CA SER A 31 -5.86 7.84 -15.98
C SER A 31 -5.22 6.46 -15.93
N GLY A 32 -4.71 6.04 -14.76
CA GLY A 32 -3.98 4.78 -14.59
C GLY A 32 -2.50 4.87 -14.99
N ILE A 33 -1.72 3.90 -14.51
CA ILE A 33 -0.27 3.86 -14.72
C ILE A 33 0.12 3.67 -16.20
N GLU A 34 -0.76 3.06 -16.99
CA GLU A 34 -0.54 2.84 -18.42
C GLU A 34 -0.57 4.15 -19.21
N ALA A 35 -1.33 5.15 -18.75
CA ALA A 35 -1.38 6.47 -19.35
C ALA A 35 -0.10 7.29 -19.11
N LEU A 36 0.77 6.85 -18.21
CA LEU A 36 2.06 7.50 -17.93
C LEU A 36 3.05 7.21 -19.05
N THR A 37 3.19 8.17 -19.96
CA THR A 37 4.18 8.19 -21.05
C THR A 37 5.01 9.46 -20.96
N MET A 38 6.23 9.44 -21.53
CA MET A 38 7.09 10.64 -21.57
C MET A 38 6.40 11.81 -22.27
N ARG A 39 5.60 11.52 -23.31
CA ARG A 39 4.83 12.52 -24.06
C ARG A 39 3.74 13.15 -23.19
N ASN A 40 2.92 12.34 -22.53
CA ASN A 40 1.84 12.84 -21.68
C ASN A 40 2.39 13.63 -20.49
N LEU A 41 3.51 13.19 -19.93
CA LEU A 41 4.18 13.87 -18.83
C LEU A 41 4.73 15.23 -19.28
N ALA A 42 5.39 15.32 -20.44
CA ALA A 42 5.86 16.56 -21.02
C ALA A 42 4.70 17.54 -21.30
N GLN A 43 3.61 17.03 -21.86
CA GLN A 43 2.40 17.82 -22.11
C GLN A 43 1.79 18.36 -20.81
N GLN A 44 1.69 17.53 -19.76
CA GLN A 44 1.20 17.93 -18.43
C GLN A 44 2.07 19.05 -17.81
N LEU A 45 3.38 19.00 -18.04
CA LEU A 45 4.35 19.95 -17.53
C LEU A 45 4.50 21.22 -18.41
N GLY A 46 3.92 21.22 -19.61
CA GLY A 46 4.06 22.32 -20.57
C GLY A 46 5.47 22.47 -21.12
N VAL A 47 6.20 21.36 -21.29
CA VAL A 47 7.58 21.33 -21.78
C VAL A 47 7.72 20.34 -22.95
N GLU A 48 8.85 20.38 -23.65
CA GLU A 48 9.19 19.36 -24.64
C GLU A 48 9.61 18.04 -23.98
N ALA A 49 9.35 16.91 -24.64
CA ALA A 49 9.65 15.57 -24.11
C ALA A 49 11.15 15.42 -23.75
N MET A 50 12.05 16.00 -24.55
CA MET A 50 13.49 15.97 -24.27
C MET A 50 13.87 16.67 -22.95
N THR A 51 13.10 17.68 -22.54
CA THR A 51 13.33 18.37 -21.27
C THR A 51 13.09 17.45 -20.08
N VAL A 52 12.13 16.53 -20.16
CA VAL A 52 11.83 15.57 -19.07
C VAL A 52 13.01 14.61 -18.86
N TYR A 53 13.71 14.22 -19.94
CA TYR A 53 14.86 13.31 -19.86
C TYR A 53 16.06 13.87 -19.09
N TYR A 54 16.16 15.20 -18.89
CA TYR A 54 17.18 15.78 -18.00
C TYR A 54 16.96 15.45 -16.52
N TYR A 55 15.73 15.10 -16.13
CA TYR A 55 15.38 14.83 -14.73
C TYR A 55 15.19 13.35 -14.43
N VAL A 56 14.86 12.54 -15.44
CA VAL A 56 14.58 11.11 -15.34
C VAL A 56 15.07 10.39 -16.60
N ALA A 57 15.89 9.34 -16.44
CA ALA A 57 16.53 8.70 -17.58
C ALA A 57 15.56 7.83 -18.42
N LYS A 58 14.58 7.19 -17.77
CA LYS A 58 13.61 6.31 -18.41
C LYS A 58 12.29 6.23 -17.64
N LYS A 59 11.26 5.66 -18.29
CA LYS A 59 9.94 5.49 -17.67
C LYS A 59 10.00 4.72 -16.34
N ASP A 60 10.83 3.69 -16.23
CA ASP A 60 10.98 2.91 -14.99
C ASP A 60 11.51 3.74 -13.83
N ASP A 61 12.38 4.72 -14.08
CA ASP A 61 12.87 5.62 -13.02
C ASP A 61 11.75 6.51 -12.47
N ILE A 62 10.81 6.92 -13.36
CA ILE A 62 9.61 7.65 -12.95
C ILE A 62 8.71 6.74 -12.13
N VAL A 63 8.41 5.53 -12.62
CA VAL A 63 7.54 4.57 -11.94
C VAL A 63 8.08 4.22 -10.56
N ASN A 64 9.37 3.96 -10.43
CA ASN A 64 9.99 3.71 -9.13
C ASN A 64 9.96 4.96 -8.25
N GLY A 65 10.22 6.15 -8.81
CA GLY A 65 10.19 7.40 -8.07
C GLY A 65 8.81 7.76 -7.53
N ILE A 66 7.74 7.59 -8.32
CA ILE A 66 6.37 7.84 -7.85
C ILE A 66 5.93 6.79 -6.82
N LEU A 67 6.34 5.53 -6.97
CA LEU A 67 6.06 4.49 -5.98
C LEU A 67 6.73 4.80 -4.64
N GLU A 68 7.99 5.29 -4.65
CA GLU A 68 8.69 5.74 -3.45
C GLU A 68 7.97 6.89 -2.74
N LEU A 69 7.47 7.87 -3.49
CA LEU A 69 6.73 8.99 -2.93
C LEU A 69 5.43 8.52 -2.28
N VAL A 70 4.65 7.69 -2.99
CA VAL A 70 3.36 7.17 -2.50
C VAL A 70 3.54 6.25 -1.29
N VAL A 71 4.50 5.33 -1.30
CA VAL A 71 4.79 4.49 -0.13
C VAL A 71 5.30 5.33 1.05
N GLY A 72 6.00 6.44 0.76
CA GLY A 72 6.44 7.40 1.76
C GLY A 72 5.31 8.17 2.47
N GLU A 73 4.09 8.18 1.92
CA GLU A 73 2.89 8.76 2.57
C GLU A 73 2.29 7.86 3.65
N ILE A 74 2.65 6.57 3.67
CA ILE A 74 2.13 5.60 4.64
C ILE A 74 2.69 5.94 6.03
N GLU A 75 1.79 6.05 7.02
CA GLU A 75 2.18 6.23 8.41
C GLU A 75 2.96 5.01 8.90
N VAL A 76 4.21 5.25 9.29
CA VAL A 76 5.07 4.22 9.87
C VAL A 76 4.64 3.96 11.32
N PRO A 77 4.55 2.69 11.79
CA PRO A 77 4.18 2.42 13.17
C PRO A 77 5.14 3.10 14.14
N SER A 78 4.60 3.83 15.10
CA SER A 78 5.39 4.52 16.14
C SER A 78 6.02 3.51 17.10
N ASN A 79 7.21 3.81 17.58
CA ASN A 79 7.90 3.05 18.63
C ASN A 79 7.24 3.32 19.99
N GLY A 80 7.26 2.30 20.87
CA GLY A 80 6.67 2.39 22.21
C GLY A 80 5.13 2.32 22.23
N GLY A 81 4.55 2.28 23.43
CA GLY A 81 3.10 2.23 23.62
C GLY A 81 2.43 0.94 23.12
N ASP A 82 1.13 1.03 22.83
CA ASP A 82 0.35 -0.09 22.36
C ASP A 82 0.72 -0.47 20.90
N TRP A 83 1.36 -1.63 20.76
CA TRP A 83 1.78 -2.19 19.48
C TRP A 83 0.60 -2.41 18.53
N ARG A 84 -0.54 -2.88 19.07
CA ARG A 84 -1.74 -3.17 18.31
C ARG A 84 -2.32 -1.89 17.70
N ALA A 85 -2.48 -0.85 18.51
CA ALA A 85 -2.96 0.44 18.04
C ALA A 85 -2.01 1.06 17.00
N ALA A 86 -0.69 0.93 17.17
CA ALA A 86 0.31 1.43 16.22
C ALA A 86 0.23 0.70 14.87
N LEU A 87 0.16 -0.65 14.87
CA LEU A 87 0.03 -1.43 13.64
C LEU A 87 -1.33 -1.18 12.96
N ARG A 88 -2.41 -1.03 13.75
CA ARG A 88 -3.72 -0.73 13.21
C ARG A 88 -3.76 0.60 12.47
N ARG A 89 -3.23 1.68 13.06
CA ARG A 89 -3.16 2.99 12.40
C ARG A 89 -2.34 2.92 11.11
N SER A 90 -1.17 2.29 11.17
CA SER A 90 -0.30 2.12 10.02
C SER A 90 -0.97 1.34 8.88
N ALA A 91 -1.68 0.25 9.19
CA ALA A 91 -2.40 -0.55 8.20
C ALA A 91 -3.56 0.23 7.56
N ILE A 92 -4.33 0.99 8.36
CA ILE A 92 -5.39 1.87 7.84
C ILE A 92 -4.80 2.97 6.94
N SER A 93 -3.69 3.59 7.36
CA SER A 93 -2.98 4.57 6.55
C SER A 93 -2.53 3.97 5.22
N ALA A 94 -1.93 2.77 5.23
CA ALA A 94 -1.50 2.08 4.02
C ALA A 94 -2.69 1.82 3.07
N HIS A 95 -3.80 1.30 3.59
CA HIS A 95 -5.01 1.08 2.83
C HIS A 95 -5.54 2.37 2.20
N GLN A 96 -5.62 3.46 2.96
CA GLN A 96 -6.09 4.77 2.48
C GLN A 96 -5.17 5.37 1.41
N VAL A 97 -3.85 5.27 1.58
CA VAL A 97 -2.86 5.70 0.58
C VAL A 97 -3.07 4.93 -0.72
N LEU A 98 -3.19 3.61 -0.64
CA LEU A 98 -3.36 2.75 -1.81
C LEU A 98 -4.73 2.92 -2.50
N LEU A 99 -5.78 3.30 -1.78
CA LEU A 99 -7.07 3.67 -2.38
C LEU A 99 -6.99 5.00 -3.15
N ARG A 100 -6.18 5.95 -2.67
CA ARG A 100 -5.92 7.21 -3.42
C ARG A 100 -5.09 6.95 -4.66
N HIS A 101 -4.08 6.08 -4.55
CA HIS A 101 -3.10 5.76 -5.60
C HIS A 101 -3.27 4.32 -6.07
N ARG A 102 -4.43 4.01 -6.67
CA ARG A 102 -4.87 2.64 -6.99
C ARG A 102 -3.86 1.83 -7.80
N TRP A 103 -3.12 2.51 -8.68
CA TRP A 103 -2.06 1.94 -9.50
C TRP A 103 -0.87 1.40 -8.67
N ALA A 104 -0.65 1.95 -7.47
CA ALA A 104 0.50 1.59 -6.64
C ALA A 104 0.37 0.16 -6.06
N CYS A 105 -0.85 -0.31 -5.79
CA CYS A 105 -1.09 -1.60 -5.16
C CYS A 105 -0.49 -2.76 -5.99
N SER A 106 -0.78 -2.80 -7.30
CA SER A 106 -0.23 -3.82 -8.21
C SER A 106 1.29 -3.74 -8.35
N LEU A 107 1.84 -2.52 -8.34
CA LEU A 107 3.30 -2.32 -8.40
C LEU A 107 4.00 -2.77 -7.13
N MET A 108 3.39 -2.59 -5.96
CA MET A 108 3.93 -3.09 -4.70
C MET A 108 4.01 -4.61 -4.64
N MET A 109 3.17 -5.31 -5.38
CA MET A 109 3.20 -6.77 -5.50
C MET A 109 4.18 -7.27 -6.56
N SER A 110 4.71 -6.38 -7.41
CA SER A 110 5.62 -6.78 -8.50
C SER A 110 7.02 -7.11 -7.97
N PRO A 111 7.61 -8.25 -8.36
CA PRO A 111 8.97 -8.58 -8.00
C PRO A 111 9.97 -7.50 -8.45
N GLY A 112 10.96 -7.20 -7.62
CA GLY A 112 12.05 -6.27 -7.96
C GLY A 112 11.74 -4.78 -7.78
N ARG A 113 10.53 -4.39 -7.34
CA ARG A 113 10.18 -2.99 -7.04
C ARG A 113 10.15 -2.71 -5.54
N ILE A 114 11.24 -3.06 -4.86
CA ILE A 114 11.42 -2.79 -3.43
C ILE A 114 12.42 -1.65 -3.27
N GLY A 115 11.91 -0.46 -3.05
CA GLY A 115 12.73 0.72 -2.82
C GLY A 115 12.89 1.09 -1.34
N PRO A 116 13.67 2.14 -1.02
CA PRO A 116 13.97 2.56 0.35
C PRO A 116 12.74 2.84 1.21
N ALA A 117 11.67 3.44 0.66
CA ALA A 117 10.44 3.72 1.42
C ALA A 117 9.77 2.41 1.85
N ARG A 118 9.66 1.42 0.94
CA ARG A 118 9.12 0.11 1.27
C ARG A 118 9.95 -0.61 2.32
N LEU A 119 11.28 -0.56 2.21
CA LEU A 119 12.17 -1.17 3.21
C LEU A 119 12.00 -0.54 4.59
N ARG A 120 11.92 0.78 4.67
CA ARG A 120 11.65 1.49 5.94
C ARG A 120 10.31 1.09 6.55
N TYR A 121 9.27 1.01 5.74
CA TYR A 121 7.94 0.58 6.17
C TYR A 121 7.96 -0.87 6.71
N MET A 122 8.56 -1.79 5.97
CA MET A 122 8.71 -3.20 6.38
C MET A 122 9.49 -3.32 7.67
N GLU A 123 10.65 -2.66 7.78
CA GLU A 123 11.50 -2.69 8.97
C GLU A 123 10.76 -2.20 10.21
N ALA A 124 10.00 -1.11 10.08
CA ALA A 124 9.22 -0.58 11.18
C ALA A 124 8.09 -1.54 11.63
N LEU A 125 7.39 -2.18 10.71
CA LEU A 125 6.40 -3.22 11.04
C LEU A 125 7.02 -4.40 11.77
N LEU A 126 8.12 -4.93 11.22
CA LEU A 126 8.84 -6.06 11.80
C LEU A 126 9.40 -5.70 13.18
N GLY A 127 10.02 -4.52 13.30
CA GLY A 127 10.56 -4.00 14.56
C GLY A 127 9.47 -3.88 15.62
N ARG A 128 8.32 -3.31 15.26
CA ARG A 128 7.19 -3.14 16.20
C ARG A 128 6.64 -4.47 16.72
N LEU A 129 6.55 -5.49 15.86
CA LEU A 129 6.17 -6.85 16.28
C LEU A 129 7.23 -7.47 17.20
N ARG A 130 8.52 -7.29 16.89
CA ARG A 130 9.62 -7.78 17.75
C ARG A 130 9.63 -7.13 19.12
N GLU A 131 9.44 -5.82 19.20
CA GLU A 131 9.31 -5.05 20.45
C GLU A 131 8.11 -5.50 21.28
N ALA A 132 7.01 -5.89 20.64
CA ALA A 132 5.83 -6.45 21.30
C ALA A 132 6.05 -7.88 21.85
N GLY A 133 7.25 -8.47 21.64
CA GLY A 133 7.61 -9.78 22.17
C GLY A 133 7.33 -10.97 21.25
N PHE A 134 6.97 -10.74 19.98
CA PHE A 134 6.84 -11.83 19.02
C PHE A 134 8.20 -12.45 18.69
N SER A 135 8.30 -13.78 18.55
CA SER A 135 9.51 -14.45 18.07
C SER A 135 9.76 -14.09 16.59
N ALA A 136 10.97 -14.31 16.08
CA ALA A 136 11.28 -14.06 14.66
C ALA A 136 10.34 -14.81 13.71
N ASN A 137 10.05 -16.07 14.01
CA ASN A 137 9.10 -16.88 13.24
C ASN A 137 7.68 -16.28 13.25
N MET A 138 7.15 -15.91 14.43
CA MET A 138 5.83 -15.30 14.54
C MET A 138 5.78 -13.91 13.90
N THR A 139 6.86 -13.12 14.00
CA THR A 139 6.97 -11.82 13.33
C THR A 139 6.85 -11.99 11.81
N HIS A 140 7.53 -12.98 11.23
CA HIS A 140 7.42 -13.33 9.82
C HIS A 140 5.97 -13.62 9.41
N HIS A 141 5.29 -14.52 10.13
CA HIS A 141 3.89 -14.86 9.83
C HIS A 141 2.93 -13.69 10.03
N ALA A 142 3.12 -12.91 11.11
CA ALA A 142 2.30 -11.72 11.39
C ALA A 142 2.47 -10.65 10.30
N TYR A 143 3.69 -10.41 9.86
CA TYR A 143 3.97 -9.48 8.75
C TYR A 143 3.23 -9.90 7.49
N HIS A 144 3.33 -11.17 7.09
CA HIS A 144 2.66 -11.65 5.88
C HIS A 144 1.13 -11.61 6.00
N ALA A 145 0.57 -11.91 7.17
CA ALA A 145 -0.87 -11.81 7.39
C ALA A 145 -1.36 -10.36 7.22
N LEU A 146 -0.64 -9.39 7.81
CA LEU A 146 -0.95 -7.97 7.69
C LEU A 146 -0.76 -7.45 6.26
N ASP A 147 0.38 -7.72 5.64
CA ASP A 147 0.70 -7.24 4.27
C ASP A 147 -0.27 -7.83 3.25
N SER A 148 -0.61 -9.12 3.37
CA SER A 148 -1.60 -9.77 2.50
C SER A 148 -3.00 -9.19 2.69
N HIS A 149 -3.41 -8.86 3.91
CA HIS A 149 -4.70 -8.23 4.17
C HIS A 149 -4.74 -6.81 3.56
N ILE A 150 -3.70 -5.99 3.82
CA ILE A 150 -3.61 -4.63 3.29
C ILE A 150 -3.69 -4.64 1.77
N LEU A 151 -2.81 -5.38 1.11
CA LEU A 151 -2.71 -5.38 -0.34
C LEU A 151 -3.89 -6.10 -0.99
N GLY A 152 -4.26 -7.28 -0.50
CA GLY A 152 -5.32 -8.11 -1.08
C GLY A 152 -6.69 -7.47 -0.94
N PHE A 153 -7.03 -6.95 0.26
CA PHE A 153 -8.30 -6.26 0.47
C PHE A 153 -8.40 -4.98 -0.37
N THR A 154 -7.32 -4.17 -0.40
CA THR A 154 -7.30 -2.95 -1.21
C THR A 154 -7.46 -3.25 -2.70
N MET A 155 -6.79 -4.27 -3.22
CA MET A 155 -6.95 -4.68 -4.62
C MET A 155 -8.38 -5.14 -4.93
N TRP A 156 -8.97 -5.92 -4.03
CA TRP A 156 -10.36 -6.35 -4.16
C TRP A 156 -11.31 -5.15 -4.19
N GLU A 157 -11.15 -4.20 -3.27
CA GLU A 157 -12.00 -3.00 -3.20
C GLU A 157 -11.84 -2.10 -4.44
N VAL A 158 -10.60 -1.92 -4.92
CA VAL A 158 -10.33 -1.18 -6.16
C VAL A 158 -11.00 -1.85 -7.36
N GLY A 159 -10.89 -3.18 -7.48
CA GLY A 159 -11.51 -3.95 -8.55
C GLY A 159 -13.03 -3.91 -8.49
N TYR A 160 -13.61 -4.10 -7.30
CA TYR A 160 -15.05 -4.04 -7.09
C TYR A 160 -15.62 -2.65 -7.40
N SER A 161 -14.97 -1.58 -6.91
CA SER A 161 -15.39 -0.20 -7.17
C SER A 161 -15.31 0.18 -8.64
N ALA A 162 -14.33 -0.33 -9.38
CA ALA A 162 -14.21 -0.12 -10.82
C ALA A 162 -15.34 -0.85 -11.57
N GLY A 163 -15.63 -2.09 -11.21
CA GLY A 163 -16.74 -2.86 -11.78
C GLY A 163 -18.11 -2.24 -11.50
N ALA A 164 -18.35 -1.81 -10.28
CA ALA A 164 -19.61 -1.18 -9.87
C ALA A 164 -19.89 0.14 -10.60
N ARG A 165 -18.86 0.90 -10.97
CA ARG A 165 -19.01 2.12 -11.78
C ARG A 165 -19.34 1.85 -13.25
N GLN A 166 -18.84 0.72 -13.78
CA GLN A 166 -19.08 0.33 -15.18
C GLN A 166 -20.45 -0.31 -15.39
N LEU A 167 -21.03 -0.92 -14.35
CA LEU A 167 -22.29 -1.65 -14.40
C LEU A 167 -23.18 -1.29 -13.20
N PRO A 168 -23.83 -0.10 -13.20
CA PRO A 168 -24.72 0.34 -12.10
C PRO A 168 -25.81 -0.68 -11.75
N ASP A 169 -26.24 -1.48 -12.74
CA ASP A 169 -27.28 -2.51 -12.62
C ASP A 169 -26.74 -3.94 -12.36
N MET A 170 -25.43 -4.08 -12.13
CA MET A 170 -24.83 -5.42 -11.99
C MET A 170 -25.46 -6.22 -10.84
N GLY A 171 -25.76 -5.56 -9.72
CA GLY A 171 -26.45 -6.20 -8.59
C GLY A 171 -27.90 -6.62 -8.93
N ALA A 172 -28.61 -5.82 -9.72
CA ALA A 172 -29.97 -6.14 -10.15
C ALA A 172 -29.99 -7.18 -11.28
N ALA A 173 -29.04 -7.11 -12.22
CA ALA A 173 -28.88 -8.10 -13.28
C ALA A 173 -28.43 -9.45 -12.70
N PHE A 174 -27.49 -9.45 -11.77
CA PHE A 174 -27.04 -10.65 -11.05
C PHE A 174 -28.19 -11.29 -10.29
N ARG A 175 -28.98 -10.54 -9.52
CA ARG A 175 -30.18 -11.07 -8.81
C ARG A 175 -31.21 -11.68 -9.77
N ARG A 176 -31.39 -11.11 -10.97
CA ARG A 176 -32.33 -11.66 -11.99
C ARG A 176 -31.84 -12.96 -12.61
N GLN A 177 -30.53 -13.14 -12.72
CA GLN A 177 -29.92 -14.34 -13.32
C GLN A 177 -29.67 -15.46 -12.31
N PHE A 178 -29.65 -15.14 -11.02
CA PHE A 178 -29.35 -16.11 -9.97
C PHE A 178 -30.62 -16.77 -9.45
N PRO A 179 -30.70 -18.11 -9.51
CA PRO A 179 -31.79 -18.87 -8.89
C PRO A 179 -31.62 -18.83 -7.37
N VAL A 180 -32.27 -17.86 -6.72
CA VAL A 180 -32.20 -17.62 -5.28
C VAL A 180 -32.51 -18.88 -4.46
N ASP A 181 -33.47 -19.69 -4.95
CA ASP A 181 -33.87 -20.94 -4.33
C ASP A 181 -32.73 -21.99 -4.25
N ARG A 182 -31.79 -21.93 -5.18
CA ARG A 182 -30.64 -22.86 -5.23
C ARG A 182 -29.43 -22.35 -4.45
N PHE A 183 -29.35 -21.03 -4.17
CA PHE A 183 -28.21 -20.37 -3.53
C PHE A 183 -28.65 -19.38 -2.45
N PRO A 184 -29.35 -19.86 -1.38
CA PRO A 184 -29.93 -18.98 -0.36
C PRO A 184 -28.88 -18.16 0.40
N TYR A 185 -27.69 -18.71 0.68
CA TYR A 185 -26.63 -18.00 1.38
C TYR A 185 -25.98 -16.90 0.53
N ILE A 186 -25.91 -17.08 -0.80
CA ILE A 186 -25.48 -16.02 -1.70
C ILE A 186 -26.51 -14.90 -1.71
N ALA A 187 -27.78 -15.21 -1.75
CA ALA A 187 -28.86 -14.22 -1.72
C ALA A 187 -28.84 -13.41 -0.41
N GLU A 188 -28.63 -14.05 0.72
CA GLU A 188 -28.46 -13.41 2.04
C GLU A 188 -27.23 -12.48 2.03
N HIS A 189 -26.07 -12.99 1.61
CA HIS A 189 -24.83 -12.21 1.49
C HIS A 189 -24.99 -10.98 0.59
N MET A 190 -25.65 -11.13 -0.55
CA MET A 190 -25.93 -10.01 -1.46
C MET A 190 -26.90 -9.00 -0.83
N GLY A 191 -27.78 -9.42 0.07
CA GLY A 191 -28.65 -8.54 0.85
C GLY A 191 -27.91 -7.66 1.87
N GLU A 192 -26.74 -8.11 2.33
CA GLU A 192 -25.87 -7.34 3.23
C GLU A 192 -25.01 -6.31 2.45
N HIS A 193 -24.72 -6.56 1.17
CA HIS A 193 -24.04 -5.59 0.32
C HIS A 193 -24.88 -4.30 0.19
N GLY A 194 -24.27 -3.18 0.55
CA GLY A 194 -24.93 -1.86 0.49
C GLY A 194 -25.53 -1.40 1.82
N LYS A 195 -25.61 -2.28 2.83
CA LYS A 195 -25.88 -1.82 4.20
C LYS A 195 -24.65 -1.05 4.67
N LYS A 196 -24.83 0.18 5.14
CA LYS A 196 -23.73 0.96 5.70
C LYS A 196 -23.16 0.23 6.90
N SER A 197 -21.87 -0.09 6.83
CA SER A 197 -21.14 -0.55 8.03
C SER A 197 -21.21 0.54 9.10
N ASN A 198 -21.52 0.17 10.33
CA ASN A 198 -21.47 1.07 11.50
C ASN A 198 -20.03 1.40 11.92
N ARG A 199 -19.02 0.83 11.26
CA ARG A 199 -17.59 1.03 11.52
C ARG A 199 -17.05 2.10 10.58
N SER A 200 -16.27 3.03 11.13
CA SER A 200 -15.63 4.10 10.35
C SER A 200 -14.61 3.60 9.33
N ASP A 201 -14.06 2.41 9.53
CA ASP A 201 -13.05 1.72 8.73
C ASP A 201 -13.61 0.51 7.95
N GLY A 202 -14.95 0.33 8.00
CA GLY A 202 -15.69 -0.65 7.21
C GLY A 202 -15.24 -2.09 7.37
N GLU A 203 -15.30 -2.84 6.28
CA GLU A 203 -14.92 -4.26 6.23
C GLU A 203 -13.40 -4.46 6.32
N PHE A 204 -12.61 -3.51 5.81
CA PHE A 204 -11.15 -3.53 5.96
C PHE A 204 -10.75 -3.58 7.44
N GLY A 205 -11.31 -2.66 8.24
CA GLY A 205 -11.04 -2.60 9.67
C GLY A 205 -11.52 -3.83 10.43
N PHE A 206 -12.64 -4.43 10.03
CA PHE A 206 -13.12 -5.69 10.61
C PHE A 206 -12.12 -6.83 10.41
N GLY A 207 -11.66 -7.05 9.18
CA GLY A 207 -10.68 -8.10 8.88
C GLY A 207 -9.32 -7.84 9.56
N LEU A 208 -8.89 -6.59 9.60
CA LEU A 208 -7.67 -6.19 10.30
C LEU A 208 -7.75 -6.49 11.81
N ASP A 209 -8.88 -6.16 12.45
CA ASP A 209 -9.07 -6.42 13.88
C ASP A 209 -9.09 -7.92 14.20
N LEU A 210 -9.66 -8.77 13.34
CA LEU A 210 -9.58 -10.24 13.49
C LEU A 210 -8.13 -10.72 13.46
N ILE A 211 -7.29 -10.18 12.57
CA ILE A 211 -5.86 -10.53 12.51
C ILE A 211 -5.16 -10.09 13.79
N LEU A 212 -5.35 -8.84 14.22
CA LEU A 212 -4.71 -8.29 15.41
C LEU A 212 -5.14 -9.00 16.69
N ASP A 213 -6.43 -9.37 16.82
CA ASP A 213 -6.96 -10.18 17.93
C ASP A 213 -6.35 -11.58 17.95
N GLY A 214 -6.21 -12.21 16.79
CA GLY A 214 -5.55 -13.49 16.64
C GLY A 214 -4.09 -13.44 17.08
N LEU A 215 -3.35 -12.41 16.67
CA LEU A 215 -1.96 -12.20 17.07
C LEU A 215 -1.84 -11.98 18.58
N GLU A 216 -2.72 -11.18 19.19
CA GLU A 216 -2.71 -10.96 20.64
C GLU A 216 -2.96 -12.27 21.42
N LYS A 217 -3.92 -13.08 21.00
CA LYS A 217 -4.18 -14.39 21.60
C LYS A 217 -2.97 -15.32 21.52
N ILE A 218 -2.30 -15.36 20.38
CA ILE A 218 -1.08 -16.17 20.20
C ILE A 218 0.05 -15.66 21.10
N ARG A 219 0.21 -14.35 21.22
CA ARG A 219 1.21 -13.71 22.06
C ARG A 219 1.01 -14.04 23.54
N THR A 220 -0.24 -13.95 24.04
CA THR A 220 -0.58 -14.16 25.45
C THR A 220 -0.65 -15.64 25.86
N ASN A 221 -1.06 -16.53 24.94
CA ASN A 221 -1.16 -17.97 25.18
C ASN A 221 0.19 -18.72 25.06
N ARG A 222 1.29 -18.01 24.89
CA ARG A 222 2.60 -18.64 24.81
C ARG A 222 2.96 -19.23 26.20
N PRO A 223 3.08 -20.58 26.35
CA PRO A 223 3.52 -21.14 27.61
C PRO A 223 4.90 -20.59 27.94
N ALA A 224 5.12 -20.24 29.20
CA ALA A 224 6.39 -19.73 29.73
C ALA A 224 7.45 -20.86 29.76
N SER A 225 7.75 -21.49 28.63
CA SER A 225 8.71 -22.56 28.53
C SER A 225 9.64 -22.39 27.34
N ARG A 226 10.93 -22.39 27.70
CA ARG A 226 12.15 -22.45 26.90
C ARG A 226 12.78 -21.10 26.49
N ALA A 227 13.26 -20.39 27.50
CA ALA A 227 14.57 -19.77 27.37
C ALA A 227 15.61 -20.89 27.19
N ARG A 228 15.72 -21.46 25.99
CA ARG A 228 16.91 -22.21 25.62
C ARG A 228 17.96 -21.15 25.27
N THR A 229 18.91 -20.99 26.17
CA THR A 229 20.20 -20.38 25.95
C THR A 229 20.82 -20.94 24.67
N ASP A 230 20.76 -20.15 23.59
CA ASP A 230 21.67 -20.33 22.45
C ASP A 230 23.07 -19.92 22.93
N THR A 231 23.77 -20.86 23.59
CA THR A 231 25.20 -20.73 23.81
C THR A 231 25.86 -20.86 22.44
N PRO A 232 26.67 -19.90 21.99
CA PRO A 232 27.38 -20.02 20.73
C PRO A 232 28.34 -21.22 20.83
N ARG A 233 28.17 -22.25 20.00
CA ARG A 233 29.14 -23.33 19.85
C ARG A 233 30.48 -22.71 19.47
N ALA A 234 31.45 -22.78 20.39
CA ALA A 234 32.84 -22.42 20.16
C ALA A 234 33.36 -23.20 18.95
N ARG A 235 33.87 -22.50 17.95
CA ARG A 235 34.57 -23.09 16.80
C ARG A 235 35.80 -23.85 17.32
N PRO A 236 36.04 -25.11 16.90
CA PRO A 236 37.25 -25.82 17.25
C PRO A 236 38.46 -25.11 16.63
N ARG A 237 39.47 -24.81 17.48
CA ARG A 237 40.77 -24.27 17.05
C ARG A 237 41.45 -25.30 16.14
N ARG A 238 41.74 -24.93 14.91
CA ARG A 238 42.64 -25.68 14.02
C ARG A 238 44.03 -25.70 14.64
N ARG A 239 44.58 -26.90 14.87
CA ARG A 239 45.98 -27.09 15.21
C ARG A 239 46.85 -26.79 14.00
N PRO A 240 47.99 -26.13 14.16
CA PRO A 240 48.97 -26.00 13.08
C PRO A 240 49.64 -27.34 12.84
N SER A 241 49.70 -27.72 11.57
CA SER A 241 50.53 -28.87 11.13
C SER A 241 51.99 -28.44 11.07
N CYS A 242 52.87 -29.26 11.68
CA CYS A 242 54.29 -29.24 11.37
C CYS A 242 54.54 -29.71 9.96
#